data_90d2c732983bd55ec3ca8a6b237c920d
#
_entry.id   90d2c732983bd55ec3ca8a6b237c920d
#
_cell.length_a   1.000
_cell.length_b   1.000
_cell.length_c   1.000
_cell.angle_alpha   90.00
_cell.angle_beta   90.00
_cell.angle_gamma   90.00
#
_symmetry.space_group_name_H-M   'P 1'
#
loop_
_entity.id
_entity.type
_entity.pdbx_description
1 polymer ?
#
loop_
_entity_poly.entity_id
_entity_poly.type
_entity_poly.pdbx_seq_one_letter_code
_entity_poly.pdbx_strand_id
1 'polypeptide(L)'
;MDIVIVGSLAYDDLETDSGSVKNSLGGSGTFAGLAAAFHTSRRQDPGGTLPLGLVCAIGEDFDDADFQLLKDAGLNMDGIETVPGGQTFRWHGKYEGDMAQAITIETQQNVLDGYQPKVPAAWWAPRVLFLANNHPSIQAHVLDQCEGAKYIALDSMNLWIDIAFEELSSVMRRINLAILNDNEVRMIAKDENLIRAGESIRNGESLTGGK
;
A
#
# COMPACT_ATOMS: atom_id res chain seq x y z
N MET A 1 -0.06 17.90 -5.90
CA MET A 1 -0.63 16.56 -6.08
C MET A 1 -1.87 16.44 -5.22
N ASP A 2 -3.01 15.95 -5.77
CA ASP A 2 -4.22 15.79 -4.97
C ASP A 2 -4.22 14.48 -4.19
N ILE A 3 -3.82 13.39 -4.82
CA ILE A 3 -3.72 12.09 -4.18
C ILE A 3 -2.29 11.57 -4.36
N VAL A 4 -1.65 11.21 -3.27
CA VAL A 4 -0.36 10.50 -3.25
C VAL A 4 -0.60 9.09 -2.71
N ILE A 5 -0.17 8.10 -3.46
CA ILE A 5 -0.26 6.69 -3.12
C ILE A 5 1.16 6.18 -2.89
N VAL A 6 1.40 5.60 -1.74
CA VAL A 6 2.65 4.94 -1.40
C VAL A 6 2.38 3.46 -1.23
N GLY A 7 3.00 2.63 -2.06
CA GLY A 7 2.75 1.19 -2.06
C GLY A 7 3.77 0.47 -2.91
N SER A 8 3.77 -0.85 -2.89
CA SER A 8 4.65 -1.66 -3.71
C SER A 8 4.22 -1.71 -5.17
N LEU A 9 5.19 -1.68 -6.07
CA LEU A 9 5.08 -2.22 -7.41
C LEU A 9 5.78 -3.58 -7.38
N ALA A 10 5.14 -4.62 -7.90
CA ALA A 10 5.58 -5.98 -7.69
C ALA A 10 5.36 -6.85 -8.92
N TYR A 11 6.05 -7.98 -8.94
CA TYR A 11 5.67 -9.10 -9.76
C TYR A 11 5.20 -10.26 -8.88
N ASP A 12 3.98 -10.71 -9.14
CA ASP A 12 3.33 -11.74 -8.35
C ASP A 12 3.30 -13.06 -9.13
N ASP A 13 3.73 -14.14 -8.47
CA ASP A 13 3.47 -15.52 -8.88
C ASP A 13 2.26 -16.04 -8.10
N LEU A 14 1.20 -16.39 -8.82
CA LEU A 14 -0.07 -16.78 -8.21
C LEU A 14 -0.42 -18.22 -8.56
N GLU A 15 -0.80 -18.99 -7.54
CA GLU A 15 -1.35 -20.34 -7.67
C GLU A 15 -2.80 -20.38 -7.19
N THR A 16 -3.67 -21.06 -7.93
CA THR A 16 -5.07 -21.29 -7.57
C THR A 16 -5.45 -22.70 -7.94
N ASP A 17 -6.61 -23.19 -7.48
CA ASP A 17 -7.16 -24.47 -7.88
C ASP A 17 -7.42 -24.56 -9.40
N SER A 18 -7.55 -23.43 -10.08
CA SER A 18 -7.82 -23.35 -11.52
C SER A 18 -6.56 -23.23 -12.38
N GLY A 19 -5.39 -23.00 -11.79
CA GLY A 19 -4.13 -22.81 -12.51
C GLY A 19 -3.18 -21.85 -11.83
N SER A 20 -2.10 -21.52 -12.53
CA SER A 20 -1.10 -20.58 -12.04
C SER A 20 -0.73 -19.54 -13.08
N VAL A 21 -0.33 -18.35 -12.61
CA VAL A 21 0.26 -17.30 -13.42
C VAL A 21 1.57 -16.88 -12.76
N LYS A 22 2.56 -16.54 -13.59
CA LYS A 22 3.86 -16.06 -13.11
C LYS A 22 4.16 -14.68 -13.64
N ASN A 23 4.92 -13.94 -12.83
CA ASN A 23 5.42 -12.62 -13.19
C ASN A 23 4.31 -11.67 -13.64
N SER A 24 3.17 -11.71 -12.93
CA SER A 24 2.05 -10.81 -13.18
C SER A 24 2.28 -9.47 -12.48
N LEU A 25 2.00 -8.36 -13.17
CA LEU A 25 2.06 -7.05 -12.53
C LEU A 25 1.11 -7.02 -11.31
N GLY A 26 1.66 -6.73 -10.16
CA GLY A 26 1.01 -6.72 -8.87
C GLY A 26 1.53 -5.64 -7.95
N GLY A 27 1.26 -5.82 -6.66
CA GLY A 27 1.65 -4.89 -5.61
C GLY A 27 0.56 -3.88 -5.23
N SER A 28 0.58 -3.47 -3.98
CA SER A 28 -0.43 -2.60 -3.38
C SER A 28 -0.52 -1.23 -4.07
N GLY A 29 0.62 -0.67 -4.49
CA GLY A 29 0.68 0.59 -5.23
C GLY A 29 0.06 0.48 -6.63
N THR A 30 0.30 -0.63 -7.32
CA THR A 30 -0.33 -0.92 -8.62
C THR A 30 -1.85 -0.93 -8.51
N PHE A 31 -2.39 -1.75 -7.61
CA PHE A 31 -3.84 -1.90 -7.48
C PHE A 31 -4.51 -0.62 -6.99
N ALA A 32 -3.95 0.03 -5.97
CA ALA A 32 -4.48 1.29 -5.46
C ALA A 32 -4.40 2.40 -6.52
N GLY A 33 -3.29 2.48 -7.24
CA GLY A 33 -3.07 3.46 -8.31
C GLY A 33 -4.07 3.31 -9.44
N LEU A 34 -4.22 2.11 -9.98
CA LEU A 34 -5.15 1.82 -11.06
C LEU A 34 -6.62 2.03 -10.65
N ALA A 35 -6.98 1.61 -9.43
CA ALA A 35 -8.32 1.84 -8.89
C ALA A 35 -8.61 3.35 -8.75
N ALA A 36 -7.68 4.12 -8.18
CA ALA A 36 -7.82 5.56 -8.05
C ALA A 36 -7.92 6.25 -9.42
N ALA A 37 -7.08 5.85 -10.39
CA ALA A 37 -7.12 6.36 -11.76
C ALA A 37 -8.47 6.11 -12.44
N PHE A 38 -8.98 4.89 -12.32
CA PHE A 38 -10.28 4.51 -12.86
C PHE A 38 -11.43 5.37 -12.28
N HIS A 39 -11.44 5.58 -10.96
CA HIS A 39 -12.49 6.36 -10.32
C HIS A 39 -12.35 7.86 -10.57
N THR A 40 -11.15 8.39 -10.61
CA THR A 40 -10.93 9.83 -10.85
C THR A 40 -11.17 10.21 -12.30
N SER A 41 -10.85 9.35 -13.29
CA SER A 41 -11.09 9.61 -14.71
C SER A 41 -12.59 9.67 -15.07
N ARG A 42 -13.46 9.06 -14.27
CA ARG A 42 -14.92 9.04 -14.47
C ARG A 42 -15.67 10.18 -13.77
N ARG A 43 -14.97 11.05 -13.05
CA ARG A 43 -15.59 12.22 -12.43
C ARG A 43 -16.07 13.19 -13.50
N GLN A 44 -17.34 13.59 -13.37
CA GLN A 44 -17.95 14.63 -14.24
C GLN A 44 -17.89 16.02 -13.61
N ASP A 45 -17.05 16.20 -12.59
CA ASP A 45 -16.91 17.47 -11.87
C ASP A 45 -16.24 18.53 -12.76
N PRO A 46 -16.58 19.81 -12.59
CA PRO A 46 -15.99 20.92 -13.34
C PRO A 46 -14.47 21.07 -13.16
N GLY A 47 -13.87 20.38 -12.17
CA GLY A 47 -12.44 20.40 -11.86
C GLY A 47 -11.58 19.39 -12.64
N GLY A 48 -12.17 18.53 -13.46
CA GLY A 48 -11.43 17.51 -14.23
C GLY A 48 -10.89 16.34 -13.36
N THR A 49 -9.94 15.59 -13.93
CA THR A 49 -9.24 14.49 -13.24
C THR A 49 -8.38 15.00 -12.10
N LEU A 50 -8.39 14.30 -10.96
CA LEU A 50 -7.51 14.60 -9.84
C LEU A 50 -6.09 14.10 -10.16
N PRO A 51 -5.05 14.94 -9.98
CA PRO A 51 -3.67 14.50 -10.14
C PRO A 51 -3.30 13.42 -9.12
N LEU A 52 -2.85 12.28 -9.64
CA LEU A 52 -2.45 11.09 -8.88
C LEU A 52 -0.93 10.93 -8.94
N GLY A 53 -0.27 10.77 -7.79
CA GLY A 53 1.16 10.47 -7.71
C GLY A 53 1.40 9.12 -7.06
N LEU A 54 2.33 8.33 -7.61
CA LEU A 54 2.73 7.03 -7.08
C LEU A 54 4.17 7.11 -6.56
N VAL A 55 4.40 6.60 -5.36
CA VAL A 55 5.71 6.57 -4.70
C VAL A 55 6.08 5.13 -4.38
N CYS A 56 7.18 4.65 -4.95
CA CYS A 56 7.72 3.31 -4.77
C CYS A 56 9.17 3.24 -5.24
N ALA A 57 9.86 2.14 -4.96
CA ALA A 57 11.08 1.74 -5.66
C ALA A 57 10.81 0.53 -6.55
N ILE A 58 11.48 0.49 -7.72
CA ILE A 58 11.50 -0.63 -8.64
C ILE A 58 12.95 -1.00 -8.99
N GLY A 59 13.18 -2.23 -9.41
CA GLY A 59 14.46 -2.66 -9.96
C GLY A 59 14.59 -2.30 -11.44
N GLU A 60 15.78 -2.55 -12.00
CA GLU A 60 16.02 -2.44 -13.46
C GLU A 60 15.28 -3.51 -14.26
N ASP A 61 14.77 -4.55 -13.59
CA ASP A 61 13.98 -5.63 -14.18
C ASP A 61 12.49 -5.29 -14.33
N PHE A 62 12.07 -4.08 -13.96
CA PHE A 62 10.68 -3.66 -14.13
C PHE A 62 10.39 -3.40 -15.61
N ASP A 63 9.34 -4.04 -16.15
CA ASP A 63 9.01 -4.00 -17.56
C ASP A 63 8.54 -2.60 -17.98
N ASP A 64 9.12 -2.09 -19.08
CA ASP A 64 8.77 -0.79 -19.66
C ASP A 64 7.29 -0.71 -20.06
N ALA A 65 6.69 -1.83 -20.50
CA ALA A 65 5.27 -1.87 -20.86
C ALA A 65 4.37 -1.72 -19.64
N ASP A 66 4.75 -2.31 -18.50
CA ASP A 66 4.02 -2.16 -17.24
C ASP A 66 4.17 -0.73 -16.70
N PHE A 67 5.37 -0.16 -16.80
CA PHE A 67 5.60 1.24 -16.42
C PHE A 67 4.73 2.19 -17.28
N GLN A 68 4.69 1.95 -18.58
CA GLN A 68 3.88 2.75 -19.51
C GLN A 68 2.38 2.56 -19.26
N LEU A 69 1.92 1.34 -18.94
CA LEU A 69 0.53 1.06 -18.56
C LEU A 69 0.08 1.94 -17.38
N LEU A 70 0.88 2.01 -16.33
CA LEU A 70 0.58 2.83 -15.15
C LEU A 70 0.53 4.32 -15.51
N LYS A 71 1.46 4.78 -16.33
CA LYS A 71 1.52 6.16 -16.81
C LYS A 71 0.32 6.52 -17.70
N ASP A 72 -0.07 5.63 -18.61
CA ASP A 72 -1.22 5.81 -19.51
C ASP A 72 -2.56 5.79 -18.74
N ALA A 73 -2.61 5.09 -17.60
CA ALA A 73 -3.74 5.15 -16.68
C ALA A 73 -3.89 6.52 -15.99
N GLY A 74 -2.89 7.42 -16.11
CA GLY A 74 -2.91 8.78 -15.56
C GLY A 74 -2.16 8.94 -14.23
N LEU A 75 -1.31 7.98 -13.86
CA LEU A 75 -0.45 8.08 -12.69
C LEU A 75 0.78 8.91 -13.02
N ASN A 76 1.11 9.88 -12.17
CA ASN A 76 2.40 10.56 -12.22
C ASN A 76 3.44 9.67 -11.54
N MET A 77 4.47 9.29 -12.30
CA MET A 77 5.52 8.36 -11.91
C MET A 77 6.78 9.05 -11.37
N ASP A 78 6.78 10.38 -11.16
CA ASP A 78 7.96 11.13 -10.68
C ASP A 78 8.40 10.72 -9.25
N GLY A 79 7.54 10.02 -8.53
CA GLY A 79 7.85 9.45 -7.21
C GLY A 79 8.42 8.02 -7.27
N ILE A 80 8.64 7.45 -8.46
CA ILE A 80 9.22 6.13 -8.61
C ILE A 80 10.74 6.23 -8.70
N GLU A 81 11.40 5.49 -7.83
CA GLU A 81 12.87 5.34 -7.83
C GLU A 81 13.25 4.03 -8.50
N THR A 82 14.00 4.09 -9.61
CA THR A 82 14.63 2.90 -10.20
C THR A 82 15.98 2.68 -9.56
N VAL A 83 16.15 1.54 -8.90
CA VAL A 83 17.39 1.19 -8.19
C VAL A 83 18.34 0.45 -9.15
N PRO A 84 19.51 1.04 -9.48
CA PRO A 84 20.47 0.40 -10.39
C PRO A 84 20.96 -0.96 -9.87
N GLY A 85 20.95 -1.98 -10.71
CA GLY A 85 21.32 -3.35 -10.36
C GLY A 85 20.33 -4.05 -9.42
N GLY A 86 19.27 -3.37 -9.02
CA GLY A 86 18.24 -3.92 -8.13
C GLY A 86 17.23 -4.78 -8.88
N GLN A 87 16.52 -5.62 -8.13
CA GLN A 87 15.37 -6.37 -8.61
C GLN A 87 14.10 -5.83 -7.96
N THR A 88 13.01 -5.80 -8.72
CA THR A 88 11.67 -5.42 -8.25
C THR A 88 11.18 -6.42 -7.21
N PHE A 89 10.39 -5.94 -6.25
CA PHE A 89 9.72 -6.76 -5.24
C PHE A 89 8.94 -7.89 -5.91
N ARG A 90 9.03 -9.10 -5.32
CA ARG A 90 8.31 -10.27 -5.80
C ARG A 90 7.57 -10.94 -4.67
N TRP A 91 6.37 -11.39 -4.99
CA TRP A 91 5.54 -12.16 -4.07
C TRP A 91 5.02 -13.43 -4.76
N HIS A 92 5.13 -14.55 -4.06
CA HIS A 92 4.57 -15.81 -4.51
C HIS A 92 3.51 -16.24 -3.49
N GLY A 93 2.29 -16.40 -3.96
CA GLY A 93 1.16 -16.76 -3.13
C GLY A 93 0.23 -17.78 -3.75
N LYS A 94 -0.49 -18.48 -2.88
CA LYS A 94 -1.49 -19.46 -3.24
C LYS A 94 -2.84 -19.07 -2.66
N TYR A 95 -3.88 -19.22 -3.44
CA TYR A 95 -5.27 -19.10 -3.02
C TYR A 95 -5.96 -20.45 -3.12
N GLU A 96 -6.64 -20.86 -2.05
CA GLU A 96 -7.38 -22.12 -1.96
C GLU A 96 -8.85 -21.89 -1.63
N GLY A 97 -9.71 -22.81 -2.06
CA GLY A 97 -11.13 -22.82 -1.72
C GLY A 97 -11.88 -21.57 -2.21
N ASP A 98 -12.39 -20.76 -1.28
CA ASP A 98 -13.16 -19.55 -1.59
C ASP A 98 -12.28 -18.34 -1.99
N MET A 99 -10.97 -18.52 -2.05
CA MET A 99 -9.97 -17.50 -2.39
C MET A 99 -9.99 -16.26 -1.46
N ALA A 100 -10.58 -16.37 -0.28
CA ALA A 100 -10.71 -15.27 0.67
C ALA A 100 -9.38 -14.87 1.33
N GLN A 101 -8.44 -15.80 1.39
CA GLN A 101 -7.13 -15.57 1.99
C GLN A 101 -6.02 -16.12 1.10
N ALA A 102 -4.97 -15.31 0.95
CA ALA A 102 -3.74 -15.74 0.31
C ALA A 102 -2.82 -16.43 1.32
N ILE A 103 -2.24 -17.56 0.91
CA ILE A 103 -1.15 -18.23 1.62
C ILE A 103 0.14 -17.75 0.97
N THR A 104 0.96 -16.97 1.70
CA THR A 104 2.26 -16.55 1.21
C THR A 104 3.21 -17.73 1.18
N ILE A 105 3.76 -18.04 0.01
CA ILE A 105 4.78 -19.08 -0.19
C ILE A 105 6.16 -18.48 -0.06
N GLU A 106 6.40 -17.33 -0.75
CA GLU A 106 7.68 -16.63 -0.75
C GLU A 106 7.46 -15.13 -0.90
N THR A 107 8.34 -14.34 -0.28
CA THR A 107 8.43 -12.90 -0.47
C THR A 107 9.88 -12.51 -0.65
N GLN A 108 10.19 -11.88 -1.77
CA GLN A 108 11.51 -11.31 -2.07
C GLN A 108 11.40 -9.79 -2.00
N GLN A 109 11.87 -9.21 -0.89
CA GLN A 109 11.80 -7.77 -0.65
C GLN A 109 12.61 -6.97 -1.68
N ASN A 110 13.78 -7.48 -2.10
CA ASN A 110 14.61 -6.87 -3.13
C ASN A 110 14.84 -5.37 -2.88
N VAL A 111 14.49 -4.50 -3.84
CA VAL A 111 14.67 -3.03 -3.72
C VAL A 111 13.85 -2.39 -2.60
N LEU A 112 12.88 -3.08 -2.02
CA LEU A 112 12.11 -2.57 -0.88
C LEU A 112 12.76 -2.90 0.47
N ASP A 113 13.80 -3.73 0.50
CA ASP A 113 14.54 -4.01 1.73
C ASP A 113 15.31 -2.75 2.16
N GLY A 114 14.96 -2.22 3.32
CA GLY A 114 15.52 -0.96 3.83
C GLY A 114 15.20 0.29 2.99
N TYR A 115 14.25 0.21 2.08
CA TYR A 115 13.86 1.34 1.25
C TYR A 115 13.33 2.52 2.08
N GLN A 116 13.83 3.71 1.77
CA GLN A 116 13.39 4.97 2.36
C GLN A 116 12.85 5.88 1.25
N PRO A 117 11.53 5.93 1.07
CA PRO A 117 10.89 6.71 0.02
C PRO A 117 11.30 8.19 0.05
N LYS A 118 11.59 8.75 -1.11
CA LYS A 118 11.77 10.19 -1.29
C LYS A 118 10.54 10.75 -1.99
N VAL A 119 9.60 11.28 -1.22
CA VAL A 119 8.42 11.91 -1.79
C VAL A 119 8.84 13.24 -2.46
N PRO A 120 8.49 13.47 -3.74
CA PRO A 120 8.77 14.76 -4.37
C PRO A 120 8.25 15.93 -3.53
N ALA A 121 9.06 16.96 -3.32
CA ALA A 121 8.71 18.08 -2.43
C ALA A 121 7.38 18.77 -2.80
N ALA A 122 7.05 18.82 -4.09
CA ALA A 122 5.77 19.34 -4.58
C ALA A 122 4.55 18.49 -4.15
N TRP A 123 4.77 17.29 -3.56
CA TRP A 123 3.73 16.38 -3.13
C TRP A 123 3.59 16.26 -1.60
N TRP A 124 4.33 17.02 -0.81
CA TRP A 124 4.33 16.91 0.66
C TRP A 124 3.02 17.36 1.34
N ALA A 125 2.15 18.03 0.61
CA ALA A 125 0.84 18.47 1.13
C ALA A 125 -0.32 17.99 0.23
N PRO A 126 -0.51 16.69 0.06
CA PRO A 126 -1.60 16.17 -0.75
C PRO A 126 -2.94 16.34 -0.03
N ARG A 127 -4.03 16.36 -0.80
CA ARG A 127 -5.38 16.30 -0.21
C ARG A 127 -5.64 14.93 0.43
N VAL A 128 -5.15 13.87 -0.22
CA VAL A 128 -5.22 12.50 0.30
C VAL A 128 -3.84 11.86 0.18
N LEU A 129 -3.34 11.32 1.28
CA LEU A 129 -2.20 10.42 1.32
C LEU A 129 -2.75 9.01 1.59
N PHE A 130 -2.53 8.09 0.66
CA PHE A 130 -2.86 6.68 0.85
C PHE A 130 -1.59 5.86 1.07
N LEU A 131 -1.43 5.37 2.27
CA LEU A 131 -0.38 4.45 2.67
C LEU A 131 -0.88 3.03 2.40
N ALA A 132 -0.72 2.58 1.15
CA ALA A 132 -1.08 1.23 0.77
C ALA A 132 -0.17 0.21 1.47
N ASN A 133 -0.57 -1.07 1.47
CA ASN A 133 0.14 -2.11 2.19
C ASN A 133 1.65 -2.12 1.88
N ASN A 134 2.44 -1.86 2.91
CA ASN A 134 3.90 -1.88 2.90
C ASN A 134 4.42 -1.98 4.34
N HIS A 135 5.73 -2.17 4.51
CA HIS A 135 6.33 -2.19 5.85
C HIS A 135 6.00 -0.90 6.62
N PRO A 136 5.55 -0.95 7.89
CA PRO A 136 5.15 0.24 8.65
C PRO A 136 6.23 1.31 8.79
N SER A 137 7.52 0.94 8.79
CA SER A 137 8.61 1.92 8.80
C SER A 137 8.64 2.79 7.52
N ILE A 138 8.31 2.22 6.36
CA ILE A 138 8.17 2.95 5.09
C ILE A 138 7.00 3.92 5.19
N GLN A 139 5.86 3.46 5.70
CA GLN A 139 4.67 4.30 5.91
C GLN A 139 4.95 5.46 6.87
N ALA A 140 5.65 5.20 7.99
CA ALA A 140 6.05 6.21 8.96
C ALA A 140 6.98 7.26 8.32
N HIS A 141 7.98 6.82 7.56
CA HIS A 141 8.92 7.70 6.88
C HIS A 141 8.24 8.65 5.88
N VAL A 142 7.21 8.18 5.20
CA VAL A 142 6.40 9.02 4.30
C VAL A 142 5.54 10.02 5.07
N LEU A 143 4.95 9.61 6.19
CA LEU A 143 4.18 10.50 7.06
C LEU A 143 5.03 11.68 7.55
N ASP A 144 6.31 11.44 7.86
CA ASP A 144 7.24 12.49 8.30
C ASP A 144 7.58 13.50 7.20
N GLN A 145 7.48 13.10 5.94
CA GLN A 145 7.66 14.00 4.79
C GLN A 145 6.37 14.74 4.40
N CYS A 146 5.21 14.10 4.60
CA CYS A 146 3.91 14.59 4.14
C CYS A 146 3.07 15.22 5.26
N GLU A 147 3.68 15.98 6.16
CA GLU A 147 2.99 16.65 7.29
C GLU A 147 1.82 17.56 6.85
N GLY A 148 1.83 18.03 5.60
CA GLY A 148 0.77 18.84 5.03
C GLY A 148 -0.41 18.06 4.47
N ALA A 149 -0.41 16.72 4.54
CA ALA A 149 -1.52 15.88 4.07
C ALA A 149 -2.81 16.18 4.85
N LYS A 150 -3.93 16.37 4.11
CA LYS A 150 -5.21 16.72 4.75
C LYS A 150 -6.02 15.53 5.21
N TYR A 151 -5.88 14.40 4.54
CA TYR A 151 -6.54 13.15 4.87
C TYR A 151 -5.58 11.99 4.61
N ILE A 152 -5.40 11.15 5.60
CA ILE A 152 -4.45 10.05 5.55
C ILE A 152 -5.22 8.75 5.72
N ALA A 153 -5.13 7.87 4.73
CA ALA A 153 -5.67 6.52 4.78
C ALA A 153 -4.55 5.49 4.75
N LEU A 154 -4.77 4.37 5.42
CA LEU A 154 -3.80 3.27 5.54
C LEU A 154 -4.48 1.95 5.21
N ASP A 155 -3.74 1.11 4.53
CA ASP A 155 -3.94 -0.32 4.36
C ASP A 155 -2.78 -1.10 5.00
N SER A 156 -3.04 -2.30 5.48
CA SER A 156 -2.05 -3.17 6.11
C SER A 156 -2.29 -4.63 5.74
N MET A 157 -1.56 -5.54 6.36
CA MET A 157 -1.78 -6.98 6.25
C MET A 157 -1.36 -7.69 7.54
N ASN A 158 -1.83 -8.94 7.68
CA ASN A 158 -1.54 -9.80 8.83
C ASN A 158 -0.03 -9.90 9.14
N LEU A 159 0.83 -9.96 8.13
CA LEU A 159 2.28 -10.04 8.35
C LEU A 159 2.79 -8.90 9.24
N TRP A 160 2.40 -7.66 8.96
CA TRP A 160 2.86 -6.50 9.73
C TRP A 160 2.24 -6.44 11.13
N ILE A 161 1.02 -6.96 11.27
CA ILE A 161 0.38 -7.12 12.59
C ILE A 161 1.17 -8.12 13.46
N ASP A 162 1.72 -9.17 12.84
CA ASP A 162 2.47 -10.19 13.55
C ASP A 162 3.90 -9.76 13.91
N ILE A 163 4.63 -9.13 12.97
CA ILE A 163 6.07 -8.90 13.12
C ILE A 163 6.49 -7.45 13.39
N ALA A 164 5.61 -6.46 13.14
CA ALA A 164 5.90 -5.02 13.23
C ALA A 164 4.76 -4.23 13.89
N PHE A 165 4.07 -4.82 14.88
CA PHE A 165 2.84 -4.24 15.45
C PHE A 165 3.06 -2.91 16.18
N GLU A 166 4.20 -2.72 16.83
CA GLU A 166 4.52 -1.45 17.51
C GLU A 166 4.64 -0.30 16.50
N GLU A 167 5.35 -0.56 15.40
CA GLU A 167 5.52 0.41 14.32
C GLU A 167 4.20 0.68 13.63
N LEU A 168 3.43 -0.37 13.31
CA LEU A 168 2.09 -0.23 12.74
C LEU A 168 1.17 0.58 13.65
N SER A 169 1.17 0.31 14.95
CA SER A 169 0.40 1.07 15.95
C SER A 169 0.77 2.55 15.97
N SER A 170 2.07 2.87 15.84
CA SER A 170 2.56 4.24 15.76
C SER A 170 2.02 4.96 14.52
N VAL A 171 2.02 4.29 13.36
CA VAL A 171 1.44 4.82 12.11
C VAL A 171 -0.07 5.00 12.24
N MET A 172 -0.79 4.00 12.78
CA MET A 172 -2.25 4.03 12.95
C MET A 172 -2.73 5.18 13.84
N ARG A 173 -1.92 5.66 14.77
CA ARG A 173 -2.25 6.84 15.60
C ARG A 173 -2.20 8.17 14.85
N ARG A 174 -1.63 8.19 13.64
CA ARG A 174 -1.38 9.40 12.84
C ARG A 174 -2.30 9.51 11.61
N ILE A 175 -3.23 8.57 11.45
CA ILE A 175 -4.10 8.48 10.27
C ILE A 175 -5.55 8.84 10.56
N ASN A 176 -6.33 9.05 9.51
CA ASN A 176 -7.77 9.34 9.59
C ASN A 176 -8.63 8.11 9.30
N LEU A 177 -8.12 7.17 8.50
CA LEU A 177 -8.83 5.97 8.06
C LEU A 177 -7.88 4.78 7.98
N ALA A 178 -8.24 3.66 8.61
CA ALA A 178 -7.65 2.36 8.36
C ALA A 178 -8.63 1.49 7.54
N ILE A 179 -8.13 0.84 6.51
CA ILE A 179 -8.87 -0.12 5.70
C ILE A 179 -8.29 -1.49 6.05
N LEU A 180 -9.05 -2.29 6.75
CA LEU A 180 -8.63 -3.58 7.29
C LEU A 180 -9.70 -4.61 7.02
N ASN A 181 -9.31 -5.84 6.71
CA ASN A 181 -10.25 -6.95 6.63
C ASN A 181 -10.63 -7.43 8.05
N ASP A 182 -11.63 -8.30 8.12
CA ASP A 182 -12.18 -8.78 9.39
C ASP A 182 -11.17 -9.58 10.23
N ASN A 183 -10.27 -10.32 9.59
CA ASN A 183 -9.23 -11.06 10.28
C ASN A 183 -8.19 -10.13 10.89
N GLU A 184 -7.73 -9.13 10.15
CA GLU A 184 -6.79 -8.11 10.62
C GLU A 184 -7.36 -7.33 11.82
N VAL A 185 -8.65 -6.96 11.74
CA VAL A 185 -9.34 -6.30 12.86
C VAL A 185 -9.33 -7.16 14.12
N ARG A 186 -9.64 -8.48 13.99
CA ARG A 186 -9.58 -9.41 15.13
C ARG A 186 -8.17 -9.59 15.68
N MET A 187 -7.17 -9.69 14.80
CA MET A 187 -5.76 -9.84 15.20
C MET A 187 -5.28 -8.62 16.01
N ILE A 188 -5.56 -7.40 15.53
CA ILE A 188 -5.17 -6.16 16.20
C ILE A 188 -5.85 -6.03 17.54
N ALA A 189 -7.16 -6.24 17.59
CA ALA A 189 -7.95 -6.05 18.82
C ALA A 189 -7.92 -7.24 19.76
N LYS A 190 -7.52 -8.41 19.29
CA LYS A 190 -7.63 -9.70 20.03
C LYS A 190 -9.05 -9.96 20.52
N ASP A 191 -10.04 -9.58 19.72
CA ASP A 191 -11.48 -9.72 19.99
C ASP A 191 -12.21 -10.24 18.73
N GLU A 192 -12.97 -11.32 18.88
CA GLU A 192 -13.75 -11.93 17.81
C GLU A 192 -14.97 -11.08 17.39
N ASN A 193 -15.43 -10.18 18.26
CA ASN A 193 -16.55 -9.29 17.94
C ASN A 193 -16.07 -8.06 17.17
N LEU A 194 -16.34 -8.00 15.88
CA LEU A 194 -15.87 -6.94 14.98
C LEU A 194 -16.29 -5.53 15.40
N ILE A 195 -17.47 -5.37 16.04
CA ILE A 195 -17.94 -4.04 16.47
C ILE A 195 -17.07 -3.54 17.63
N ARG A 196 -16.87 -4.36 18.67
CA ARG A 196 -16.00 -4.00 19.79
C ARG A 196 -14.55 -3.84 19.34
N ALA A 197 -14.07 -4.76 18.50
CA ALA A 197 -12.74 -4.70 17.93
C ALA A 197 -12.48 -3.39 17.18
N GLY A 198 -13.38 -3.02 16.28
CA GLY A 198 -13.27 -1.78 15.53
C GLY A 198 -13.34 -0.52 16.42
N GLU A 199 -14.20 -0.52 17.45
CA GLU A 199 -14.26 0.56 18.44
C GLU A 199 -12.97 0.68 19.24
N SER A 200 -12.42 -0.43 19.70
CA SER A 200 -11.15 -0.47 20.46
C SER A 200 -9.97 0.04 19.60
N ILE A 201 -9.89 -0.36 18.33
CA ILE A 201 -8.87 0.14 17.41
C ILE A 201 -9.05 1.65 17.18
N ARG A 202 -10.26 2.10 16.89
CA ARG A 202 -10.58 3.51 16.67
C ARG A 202 -10.24 4.38 17.88
N ASN A 203 -10.47 3.89 19.07
CA ASN A 203 -10.17 4.59 20.32
C ASN A 203 -8.67 4.47 20.72
N GLY A 204 -7.90 3.67 20.01
CA GLY A 204 -6.48 3.42 20.28
C GLY A 204 -6.20 2.49 21.45
N GLU A 205 -7.22 1.82 22.00
CA GLU A 205 -7.10 0.92 23.14
C GLU A 205 -6.34 -0.36 22.79
N SER A 206 -6.52 -0.85 21.55
CA SER A 206 -5.83 -2.03 21.04
C SER A 206 -4.45 -1.73 20.44
N LEU A 207 -4.04 -0.46 20.36
CA LEU A 207 -2.77 -0.06 19.80
C LEU A 207 -1.70 0.08 20.88
N THR A 208 -0.47 -0.41 20.63
CA THR A 208 0.68 -0.28 21.52
C THR A 208 1.29 1.12 21.48
N GLY A 209 2.00 1.53 22.54
CA GLY A 209 2.84 2.74 22.54
C GLY A 209 2.10 4.07 22.68
N GLY A 210 0.89 4.10 23.21
CA GLY A 210 0.13 5.32 23.41
C GLY A 210 -0.29 5.59 24.85
N LYS A 211 0.15 6.69 25.39
CA LYS A 211 -0.63 7.60 26.21
C LYS A 211 -0.56 8.96 25.56
#